data_50c388872f659662c54b53e5a0d7b7c1
#
_entry.id   50c388872f659662c54b53e5a0d7b7c1
#
_cell.length_a   1.000
_cell.length_b   1.000
_cell.length_c   1.000
_cell.angle_alpha   90.00
_cell.angle_beta   90.00
_cell.angle_gamma   90.00
#
_symmetry.space_group_name_H-M   'P 1'
#
loop_
_entity.id
_entity.type
_entity.pdbx_description
1 polymer ?
#
loop_
_entity_poly.entity_id
_entity_poly.type
_entity_poly.pdbx_seq_one_letter_code
_entity_poly.pdbx_strand_id
1 'polypeptide(L)'
;KAKWLIATAAVLAMVVAAGCGGDKKAADNKGGSKVKGDVMVYTSIYPDIIDNMCKPNIAKAFPEMKVSWFQGGTENVITKITGEIKADKVAADLLMVADPSYYLKLQSDKRLLNYVSPNMKDVVSAKDKDGAWTAVRISNMIIAYNSDKLKPEDAPKTWKDLTDPKWKGKIAMPN
;
A
#
# COMPACT_ATOMS: atom_id res chain seq x y z
N LYS A 1 24.48 22.64 -26.28
CA LYS A 1 24.72 21.71 -27.41
C LYS A 1 24.62 20.31 -26.86
N ALA A 2 23.48 19.66 -27.13
CA ALA A 2 23.17 18.28 -26.75
C ALA A 2 23.91 17.30 -27.67
N LYS A 3 24.48 16.24 -27.13
CA LYS A 3 24.90 15.07 -27.90
C LYS A 3 24.10 13.86 -27.41
N TRP A 4 23.20 13.43 -28.27
CA TRP A 4 22.52 12.13 -28.21
C TRP A 4 23.51 11.06 -28.67
N LEU A 5 23.60 9.97 -27.93
CA LEU A 5 24.19 8.72 -28.40
C LEU A 5 23.12 7.62 -28.29
N ILE A 6 22.65 7.22 -29.47
CA ILE A 6 21.79 6.04 -29.71
C ILE A 6 22.74 4.84 -29.78
N ALA A 7 22.50 3.83 -28.97
CA ALA A 7 23.09 2.52 -29.17
C ALA A 7 21.98 1.50 -29.36
N THR A 8 21.77 1.14 -30.63
CA THR A 8 21.01 -0.03 -31.10
C THR A 8 21.82 -1.28 -30.84
N ALA A 9 21.26 -2.29 -30.20
CA ALA A 9 21.77 -3.66 -30.22
C ALA A 9 20.63 -4.66 -30.44
N ALA A 10 20.90 -5.52 -31.36
CA ALA A 10 20.04 -6.37 -32.16
C ALA A 10 19.36 -7.52 -31.40
N VAL A 11 18.21 -7.85 -31.94
CA VAL A 11 17.37 -9.04 -31.74
C VAL A 11 18.13 -10.29 -32.18
N LEU A 12 18.06 -11.35 -31.37
CA LEU A 12 18.18 -12.72 -31.90
C LEU A 12 17.10 -13.60 -31.26
N ALA A 13 16.12 -13.94 -32.07
CA ALA A 13 15.08 -14.91 -31.78
C ALA A 13 15.62 -16.32 -31.91
N MET A 14 15.33 -17.20 -30.94
CA MET A 14 15.27 -18.64 -31.19
C MET A 14 14.01 -19.22 -30.58
N VAL A 15 13.16 -19.67 -31.49
CA VAL A 15 11.99 -20.51 -31.25
C VAL A 15 12.46 -21.95 -31.08
N VAL A 16 12.05 -22.61 -29.99
CA VAL A 16 11.91 -24.06 -29.98
C VAL A 16 10.59 -24.40 -29.29
N ALA A 17 9.77 -25.14 -30.01
CA ALA A 17 8.45 -25.59 -29.65
C ALA A 17 8.46 -26.91 -28.86
N ALA A 18 7.36 -27.15 -28.22
CA ALA A 18 6.72 -28.41 -27.85
C ALA A 18 7.01 -29.04 -26.49
N GLY A 19 5.92 -29.26 -25.76
CA GLY A 19 5.83 -30.20 -24.66
C GLY A 19 4.64 -29.92 -23.73
N CYS A 20 3.51 -30.59 -23.96
CA CYS A 20 2.34 -30.66 -23.08
C CYS A 20 2.69 -31.19 -21.69
N GLY A 21 1.92 -30.75 -20.69
CA GLY A 21 1.84 -31.42 -19.39
C GLY A 21 1.51 -30.43 -18.28
N GLY A 22 0.27 -30.49 -17.78
CA GLY A 22 -0.20 -29.63 -16.70
C GLY A 22 0.53 -29.86 -15.38
N ASP A 23 0.60 -28.83 -14.61
CA ASP A 23 0.39 -28.77 -13.19
C ASP A 23 0.68 -27.34 -12.76
N LYS A 24 -0.34 -26.64 -12.29
CA LYS A 24 -0.20 -25.31 -11.67
C LYS A 24 0.48 -25.48 -10.32
N LYS A 25 1.80 -25.62 -10.30
CA LYS A 25 2.59 -25.36 -9.10
C LYS A 25 2.70 -23.86 -8.93
N ALA A 26 2.23 -23.37 -7.80
CA ALA A 26 2.57 -22.04 -7.31
C ALA A 26 4.10 -21.87 -7.45
N ALA A 27 4.52 -20.82 -8.14
CA ALA A 27 5.94 -20.50 -8.31
C ALA A 27 6.51 -20.19 -6.91
N ASP A 28 7.19 -21.16 -6.35
CA ASP A 28 8.01 -21.01 -5.16
C ASP A 28 9.21 -20.14 -5.58
N ASN A 29 9.12 -18.84 -5.29
CA ASN A 29 10.14 -17.86 -5.63
C ASN A 29 11.35 -18.04 -4.69
N LYS A 30 12.12 -19.10 -4.92
CA LYS A 30 13.37 -19.39 -4.23
C LYS A 30 14.54 -18.59 -4.82
N GLY A 31 14.46 -17.29 -4.81
CA GLY A 31 15.57 -16.43 -5.18
C GLY A 31 15.14 -15.00 -4.98
N GLY A 32 15.71 -14.29 -4.02
CA GLY A 32 15.48 -12.86 -3.85
C GLY A 32 15.78 -12.12 -5.16
N SER A 33 14.97 -11.12 -5.47
CA SER A 33 15.16 -10.28 -6.66
C SER A 33 16.54 -9.60 -6.59
N LYS A 34 17.26 -9.57 -7.72
CA LYS A 34 18.51 -8.81 -7.87
C LYS A 34 18.29 -7.28 -7.96
N VAL A 35 17.09 -6.82 -7.69
CA VAL A 35 16.76 -5.38 -7.63
C VAL A 35 17.46 -4.78 -6.43
N LYS A 36 18.20 -3.70 -6.64
CA LYS A 36 18.93 -2.93 -5.63
C LYS A 36 18.63 -1.45 -5.77
N GLY A 37 18.76 -0.73 -4.68
CA GLY A 37 18.55 0.72 -4.63
C GLY A 37 18.03 1.16 -3.28
N ASP A 38 17.90 2.46 -3.13
CA ASP A 38 17.34 3.09 -1.94
C ASP A 38 15.89 3.49 -2.24
N VAL A 39 14.98 3.21 -1.30
CA VAL A 39 13.55 3.56 -1.40
C VAL A 39 13.12 4.26 -0.12
N MET A 40 12.50 5.42 -0.24
CA MET A 40 11.92 6.17 0.87
C MET A 40 10.39 6.00 0.88
N VAL A 41 9.86 5.37 1.91
CA VAL A 41 8.43 5.12 2.11
C VAL A 41 7.87 6.08 3.14
N TYR A 42 6.86 6.87 2.75
CA TYR A 42 6.07 7.67 3.68
C TYR A 42 4.76 6.93 3.98
N THR A 43 4.48 6.68 5.26
CA THR A 43 3.36 5.81 5.60
C THR A 43 2.66 6.16 6.91
N SER A 44 1.35 5.89 6.95
CA SER A 44 0.55 5.88 8.18
C SER A 44 0.29 4.47 8.73
N ILE A 45 0.97 3.46 8.20
CA ILE A 45 0.91 2.10 8.75
C ILE A 45 1.58 2.08 10.13
N TYR A 46 1.01 1.31 11.05
CA TYR A 46 1.53 1.22 12.42
C TYR A 46 2.96 0.65 12.47
N PRO A 47 3.82 1.15 13.39
CA PRO A 47 5.22 0.74 13.49
C PRO A 47 5.42 -0.77 13.64
N ASP A 48 4.60 -1.42 14.45
CA ASP A 48 4.66 -2.87 14.66
C ASP A 48 4.39 -3.68 13.39
N ILE A 49 3.52 -3.21 12.51
CA ILE A 49 3.30 -3.84 11.19
C ILE A 49 4.52 -3.62 10.28
N ILE A 50 5.10 -2.44 10.31
CA ILE A 50 6.32 -2.16 9.54
C ILE A 50 7.44 -3.08 10.00
N ASP A 51 7.66 -3.18 11.32
CA ASP A 51 8.79 -3.91 11.90
C ASP A 51 8.62 -5.43 11.79
N ASN A 52 7.41 -5.94 12.04
CA ASN A 52 7.16 -7.38 12.12
C ASN A 52 6.70 -8.01 10.80
N MET A 53 6.19 -7.22 9.84
CA MET A 53 5.73 -7.73 8.56
C MET A 53 6.45 -7.13 7.36
N CYS A 54 6.49 -5.79 7.24
CA CYS A 54 7.02 -5.16 6.04
C CYS A 54 8.52 -5.40 5.90
N LYS A 55 9.31 -5.01 6.90
CA LYS A 55 10.77 -5.12 6.86
C LYS A 55 11.26 -6.55 6.61
N PRO A 56 10.81 -7.59 7.34
CA PRO A 56 11.28 -8.95 7.12
C PRO A 56 10.92 -9.49 5.73
N ASN A 57 9.69 -9.20 5.24
CA ASN A 57 9.25 -9.68 3.94
C ASN A 57 9.99 -8.96 2.80
N ILE A 58 10.24 -7.67 2.92
CA ILE A 58 11.01 -6.91 1.94
C ILE A 58 12.47 -7.40 1.92
N ALA A 59 13.10 -7.56 3.07
CA ALA A 59 14.48 -8.06 3.15
C ALA A 59 14.63 -9.47 2.54
N LYS A 60 13.61 -10.33 2.70
CA LYS A 60 13.58 -11.65 2.09
C LYS A 60 13.40 -11.59 0.57
N ALA A 61 12.50 -10.73 0.09
CA ALA A 61 12.18 -10.61 -1.33
C ALA A 61 13.22 -9.81 -2.12
N PHE A 62 13.81 -8.78 -1.49
CA PHE A 62 14.71 -7.80 -2.10
C PHE A 62 15.92 -7.54 -1.17
N PRO A 63 16.84 -8.48 -1.00
CA PRO A 63 17.92 -8.40 -0.01
C PRO A 63 18.92 -7.26 -0.26
N GLU A 64 19.03 -6.76 -1.50
CA GLU A 64 19.91 -5.66 -1.88
C GLU A 64 19.22 -4.29 -1.89
N MET A 65 17.93 -4.22 -1.52
CA MET A 65 17.17 -2.98 -1.46
C MET A 65 17.25 -2.37 -0.05
N LYS A 66 17.60 -1.09 0.04
CA LYS A 66 17.54 -0.33 1.29
C LYS A 66 16.25 0.46 1.36
N VAL A 67 15.39 0.11 2.30
CA VAL A 67 14.11 0.79 2.49
C VAL A 67 14.14 1.63 3.76
N SER A 68 13.96 2.93 3.59
CA SER A 68 13.82 3.92 4.66
C SER A 68 12.36 4.27 4.86
N TRP A 69 11.97 4.56 6.11
CA TRP A 69 10.59 4.79 6.48
C TRP A 69 10.44 6.13 7.19
N PHE A 70 9.50 6.96 6.71
CA PHE A 70 8.92 8.03 7.49
C PHE A 70 7.50 7.60 7.90
N GLN A 71 7.32 7.34 9.20
CA GLN A 71 6.05 6.89 9.75
C GLN A 71 5.40 8.02 10.58
N GLY A 72 4.09 8.21 10.42
CA GLY A 72 3.30 9.16 11.18
C GLY A 72 1.81 8.95 10.95
N GLY A 73 0.97 9.68 11.67
CA GLY A 73 -0.46 9.71 11.37
C GLY A 73 -0.72 10.21 9.94
N THR A 74 -1.83 9.82 9.34
CA THR A 74 -2.20 10.19 7.96
C THR A 74 -2.03 11.69 7.70
N GLU A 75 -2.55 12.55 8.60
CA GLU A 75 -2.47 14.00 8.47
C GLU A 75 -1.02 14.53 8.52
N ASN A 76 -0.19 13.97 9.40
CA ASN A 76 1.23 14.35 9.51
C ASN A 76 2.01 14.01 8.24
N VAL A 77 1.77 12.81 7.69
CA VAL A 77 2.40 12.37 6.44
C VAL A 77 1.94 13.24 5.27
N ILE A 78 0.64 13.54 5.16
CA ILE A 78 0.08 14.42 4.12
C ILE A 78 0.66 15.83 4.24
N THR A 79 0.73 16.37 5.44
CA THR A 79 1.30 17.71 5.69
C THR A 79 2.76 17.77 5.24
N LYS A 80 3.57 16.78 5.62
CA LYS A 80 4.98 16.70 5.22
C LYS A 80 5.13 16.66 3.71
N ILE A 81 4.50 15.69 3.04
CA ILE A 81 4.66 15.54 1.58
C ILE A 81 4.09 16.74 0.81
N THR A 82 3.02 17.36 1.31
CA THR A 82 2.46 18.58 0.72
C THR A 82 3.45 19.76 0.81
N GLY A 83 4.16 19.88 1.93
CA GLY A 83 5.23 20.87 2.09
C GLY A 83 6.40 20.64 1.12
N GLU A 84 6.80 19.38 0.96
CA GLU A 84 7.86 18.99 0.02
C GLU A 84 7.48 19.24 -1.44
N ILE A 85 6.22 18.94 -1.82
CA ILE A 85 5.67 19.23 -3.15
C ILE A 85 5.73 20.75 -3.44
N LYS A 86 5.35 21.60 -2.47
CA LYS A 86 5.42 23.05 -2.60
C LYS A 86 6.87 23.57 -2.75
N ALA A 87 7.81 22.90 -2.12
CA ALA A 87 9.22 23.22 -2.18
C ALA A 87 9.93 22.59 -3.39
N ASP A 88 9.22 21.80 -4.19
CA ASP A 88 9.75 20.98 -5.31
C ASP A 88 10.92 20.07 -4.89
N LYS A 89 10.80 19.47 -3.69
CA LYS A 89 11.82 18.62 -3.06
C LYS A 89 11.18 17.40 -2.38
N VAL A 90 10.44 16.61 -3.16
CA VAL A 90 9.81 15.39 -2.65
C VAL A 90 10.86 14.31 -2.42
N ALA A 91 10.96 13.84 -1.18
CA ALA A 91 11.88 12.76 -0.80
C ALA A 91 11.22 11.36 -0.85
N ALA A 92 9.89 11.29 -0.88
CA ALA A 92 9.17 10.02 -0.90
C ALA A 92 9.16 9.40 -2.29
N ASP A 93 9.56 8.13 -2.39
CA ASP A 93 9.37 7.30 -3.58
C ASP A 93 8.02 6.59 -3.53
N LEU A 94 7.54 6.23 -2.33
CA LEU A 94 6.27 5.55 -2.12
C LEU A 94 5.47 6.22 -1.00
N LEU A 95 4.18 6.44 -1.26
CA LEU A 95 3.23 6.98 -0.29
C LEU A 95 2.18 5.93 0.07
N MET A 96 1.98 5.67 1.37
CA MET A 96 0.99 4.71 1.89
C MET A 96 0.21 5.34 3.05
N VAL A 97 -0.88 6.05 2.76
CA VAL A 97 -1.75 6.70 3.75
C VAL A 97 -3.20 6.26 3.61
N ALA A 98 -3.99 6.40 4.68
CA ALA A 98 -5.37 5.96 4.75
C ALA A 98 -6.37 7.05 4.29
N ASP A 99 -6.02 7.83 3.26
CA ASP A 99 -6.89 8.87 2.70
C ASP A 99 -6.98 8.72 1.16
N PRO A 100 -8.05 8.09 0.66
CA PRO A 100 -8.27 7.95 -0.78
C PRO A 100 -8.40 9.31 -1.51
N SER A 101 -8.94 10.33 -0.87
CA SER A 101 -9.15 11.64 -1.50
C SER A 101 -7.84 12.33 -1.83
N TYR A 102 -6.82 12.11 -1.01
CA TYR A 102 -5.49 12.65 -1.25
C TYR A 102 -4.82 12.05 -2.49
N TYR A 103 -5.00 10.74 -2.74
CA TYR A 103 -4.50 10.12 -3.97
C TYR A 103 -5.21 10.66 -5.22
N LEU A 104 -6.51 10.87 -5.15
CA LEU A 104 -7.25 11.48 -6.26
C LEU A 104 -6.75 12.90 -6.56
N LYS A 105 -6.43 13.67 -5.51
CA LYS A 105 -5.81 14.99 -5.67
C LYS A 105 -4.43 14.89 -6.32
N LEU A 106 -3.54 14.03 -5.84
CA LEU A 106 -2.20 13.84 -6.41
C LEU A 106 -2.26 13.36 -7.86
N GLN A 107 -3.22 12.52 -8.20
CA GLN A 107 -3.48 12.06 -9.57
C GLN A 107 -3.92 13.22 -10.47
N SER A 108 -4.89 14.03 -10.01
CA SER A 108 -5.33 15.25 -10.70
C SER A 108 -4.18 16.23 -10.95
N ASP A 109 -3.30 16.38 -9.98
CA ASP A 109 -2.10 17.23 -10.04
C ASP A 109 -0.94 16.59 -10.84
N LYS A 110 -1.14 15.39 -11.41
CA LYS A 110 -0.13 14.61 -12.16
C LYS A 110 1.15 14.35 -11.35
N ARG A 111 1.00 14.07 -10.06
CA ARG A 111 2.11 13.83 -9.13
C ARG A 111 2.34 12.35 -8.84
N LEU A 112 1.56 11.45 -9.44
CA LEU A 112 1.70 10.01 -9.30
C LEU A 112 2.22 9.39 -10.60
N LEU A 113 3.10 8.39 -10.45
CA LEU A 113 3.54 7.55 -11.55
C LEU A 113 2.45 6.50 -11.85
N ASN A 114 2.09 6.36 -13.10
CA ASN A 114 1.19 5.28 -13.51
C ASN A 114 1.97 3.98 -13.65
N TYR A 115 1.62 2.99 -12.80
CA TYR A 115 2.21 1.67 -12.83
C TYR A 115 1.17 0.59 -12.54
N VAL A 116 0.78 -0.15 -13.57
CA VAL A 116 -0.11 -1.30 -13.43
C VAL A 116 0.70 -2.51 -12.99
N SER A 117 0.65 -2.81 -11.70
CA SER A 117 1.33 -3.98 -11.15
C SER A 117 0.81 -5.28 -11.77
N PRO A 118 1.66 -6.28 -12.07
CA PRO A 118 1.21 -7.62 -12.46
C PRO A 118 0.24 -8.26 -11.45
N ASN A 119 0.33 -7.88 -10.17
CA ASN A 119 -0.54 -8.36 -9.09
C ASN A 119 -1.84 -7.55 -8.96
N MET A 120 -2.06 -6.52 -9.78
CA MET A 120 -3.27 -5.69 -9.74
C MET A 120 -4.56 -6.50 -9.92
N LYS A 121 -4.50 -7.63 -10.64
CA LYS A 121 -5.61 -8.55 -10.83
C LYS A 121 -6.12 -9.15 -9.51
N ASP A 122 -5.23 -9.32 -8.53
CA ASP A 122 -5.53 -9.92 -7.23
C ASP A 122 -6.06 -8.89 -6.22
N VAL A 123 -6.05 -7.60 -6.56
CA VAL A 123 -6.60 -6.53 -5.73
C VAL A 123 -8.12 -6.49 -5.89
N VAL A 124 -8.83 -6.89 -4.84
CA VAL A 124 -10.30 -6.99 -4.80
C VAL A 124 -11.01 -5.68 -4.47
N SER A 125 -10.27 -4.67 -4.03
CA SER A 125 -10.78 -3.40 -3.53
C SER A 125 -10.40 -2.22 -4.45
N ALA A 126 -10.45 -1.00 -3.92
CA ALA A 126 -10.21 0.24 -4.64
C ALA A 126 -8.83 0.27 -5.32
N LYS A 127 -8.82 0.57 -6.60
CA LYS A 127 -7.64 0.74 -7.43
C LYS A 127 -7.95 1.68 -8.60
N ASP A 128 -6.95 2.42 -9.02
CA ASP A 128 -7.04 3.20 -10.26
C ASP A 128 -6.82 2.30 -11.47
N LYS A 129 -7.59 2.51 -12.54
CA LYS A 129 -7.50 1.70 -13.77
C LYS A 129 -6.16 1.85 -14.50
N ASP A 130 -5.54 3.03 -14.39
CA ASP A 130 -4.29 3.37 -15.06
C ASP A 130 -3.06 3.15 -14.14
N GLY A 131 -3.29 2.64 -12.91
CA GLY A 131 -2.26 2.26 -11.98
C GLY A 131 -1.61 3.42 -11.21
N ALA A 132 -2.23 4.60 -11.15
CA ALA A 132 -1.71 5.72 -10.38
C ALA A 132 -1.70 5.43 -8.87
N TRP A 133 -2.65 4.64 -8.39
CA TRP A 133 -2.72 4.19 -7.00
C TRP A 133 -3.49 2.86 -6.87
N THR A 134 -3.26 2.15 -5.76
CA THR A 134 -3.97 0.92 -5.44
C THR A 134 -4.08 0.70 -3.94
N ALA A 135 -5.19 0.13 -3.48
CA ALA A 135 -5.34 -0.25 -2.09
C ALA A 135 -4.47 -1.47 -1.77
N VAL A 136 -3.66 -1.37 -0.72
CA VAL A 136 -2.83 -2.47 -0.19
C VAL A 136 -3.40 -3.07 1.09
N ARG A 137 -4.34 -2.36 1.74
CA ARG A 137 -5.01 -2.78 2.97
C ARG A 137 -6.40 -2.17 3.05
N ILE A 138 -7.35 -2.92 3.59
CA ILE A 138 -8.67 -2.45 3.95
C ILE A 138 -8.74 -2.40 5.48
N SER A 139 -9.14 -1.26 6.03
CA SER A 139 -9.44 -1.11 7.46
C SER A 139 -10.95 -1.07 7.64
N ASN A 140 -11.47 -2.03 8.39
CA ASN A 140 -12.89 -2.07 8.73
C ASN A 140 -13.12 -1.41 10.09
N MET A 141 -14.08 -0.50 10.15
CA MET A 141 -14.59 -0.01 11.42
C MET A 141 -15.59 -1.02 11.96
N ILE A 142 -15.38 -1.47 13.18
CA ILE A 142 -16.25 -2.46 13.84
C ILE A 142 -16.77 -1.91 15.17
N ILE A 143 -17.89 -2.45 15.61
CA ILE A 143 -18.39 -2.26 16.97
C ILE A 143 -17.81 -3.38 17.82
N ALA A 144 -17.04 -3.02 18.83
CA ALA A 144 -16.55 -3.96 19.84
C ALA A 144 -17.23 -3.68 21.18
N TYR A 145 -17.47 -4.70 21.97
CA TYR A 145 -18.04 -4.56 23.31
C TYR A 145 -17.31 -5.45 24.32
N ASN A 146 -17.39 -5.05 25.59
CA ASN A 146 -16.81 -5.85 26.67
C ASN A 146 -17.76 -7.00 27.01
N SER A 147 -17.34 -8.24 26.70
CA SER A 147 -18.11 -9.47 26.93
C SER A 147 -18.36 -9.81 28.40
N ASP A 148 -17.56 -9.27 29.32
CA ASP A 148 -17.77 -9.45 30.77
C ASP A 148 -18.91 -8.58 31.32
N LYS A 149 -19.25 -7.51 30.58
CA LYS A 149 -20.26 -6.52 31.01
C LYS A 149 -21.54 -6.55 30.20
N LEU A 150 -21.50 -7.12 28.99
CA LEU A 150 -22.62 -7.10 28.06
C LEU A 150 -22.74 -8.45 27.37
N LYS A 151 -23.94 -9.03 27.40
CA LYS A 151 -24.21 -10.27 26.69
C LYS A 151 -24.32 -10.02 25.18
N PRO A 152 -24.01 -11.03 24.33
CA PRO A 152 -24.09 -10.89 22.88
C PRO A 152 -25.46 -10.47 22.34
N GLU A 153 -26.54 -10.90 22.97
CA GLU A 153 -27.91 -10.55 22.62
C GLU A 153 -28.25 -9.09 22.87
N ASP A 154 -27.62 -8.47 23.89
CA ASP A 154 -27.85 -7.07 24.30
C ASP A 154 -26.89 -6.09 23.59
N ALA A 155 -25.86 -6.61 22.90
CA ALA A 155 -24.88 -5.81 22.22
C ALA A 155 -25.47 -5.08 21.00
N PRO A 156 -25.00 -3.84 20.69
CA PRO A 156 -25.43 -3.14 19.50
C PRO A 156 -24.92 -3.89 18.25
N LYS A 157 -25.82 -4.13 17.29
CA LYS A 157 -25.52 -4.88 16.05
C LYS A 157 -25.30 -3.97 14.86
N THR A 158 -25.79 -2.74 14.95
CA THR A 158 -25.66 -1.73 13.91
C THR A 158 -25.17 -0.41 14.47
N TRP A 159 -24.60 0.45 13.61
CA TRP A 159 -24.22 1.81 13.99
C TRP A 159 -25.40 2.63 14.50
N LYS A 160 -26.59 2.38 13.98
CA LYS A 160 -27.83 3.04 14.43
C LYS A 160 -28.18 2.67 15.86
N ASP A 161 -27.93 1.44 16.29
CA ASP A 161 -28.24 1.02 17.67
C ASP A 161 -27.46 1.83 18.71
N LEU A 162 -26.27 2.36 18.32
CA LEU A 162 -25.45 3.20 19.19
C LEU A 162 -26.09 4.56 19.51
N THR A 163 -27.13 4.97 18.78
CA THR A 163 -27.88 6.22 19.06
C THR A 163 -28.94 6.06 20.15
N ASP A 164 -29.17 4.82 20.62
CA ASP A 164 -30.11 4.56 21.72
C ASP A 164 -29.60 5.24 23.00
N PRO A 165 -30.46 6.00 23.71
CA PRO A 165 -30.11 6.68 24.96
C PRO A 165 -29.48 5.78 26.02
N LYS A 166 -29.73 4.46 26.01
CA LYS A 166 -29.12 3.50 26.95
C LYS A 166 -27.59 3.46 26.84
N TRP A 167 -27.00 3.90 25.71
CA TRP A 167 -25.57 3.93 25.47
C TRP A 167 -24.90 5.25 25.85
N LYS A 168 -25.68 6.26 26.29
CA LYS A 168 -25.12 7.55 26.69
C LYS A 168 -24.04 7.39 27.77
N GLY A 169 -22.85 7.91 27.51
CA GLY A 169 -21.70 7.82 28.41
C GLY A 169 -21.03 6.43 28.47
N LYS A 170 -21.42 5.49 27.59
CA LYS A 170 -20.87 4.13 27.56
C LYS A 170 -20.12 3.81 26.27
N ILE A 171 -20.02 4.75 25.33
CA ILE A 171 -19.34 4.59 24.05
C ILE A 171 -17.98 5.26 24.14
N ALA A 172 -16.94 4.55 23.70
CA ALA A 172 -15.62 5.11 23.44
C ALA A 172 -15.32 4.99 21.94
N MET A 173 -14.79 6.05 21.35
CA MET A 173 -14.35 6.06 19.95
C MET A 173 -12.90 6.57 19.90
N PRO A 174 -12.05 6.02 19.05
CA PRO A 174 -10.74 6.62 18.76
C PRO A 174 -10.94 7.97 18.09
N ASN A 175 -10.02 8.89 18.33
CA ASN A 175 -9.94 10.17 17.65
C ASN A 175 -9.46 9.97 16.21
#